data_bd93fa79816a3fea509e2fd8c0f69db3
#
_entry.id   bd93fa79816a3fea509e2fd8c0f69db3
#
_cell.length_a   1.000
_cell.length_b   1.000
_cell.length_c   1.000
_cell.angle_alpha   90.00
_cell.angle_beta   90.00
_cell.angle_gamma   90.00
#
_symmetry.space_group_name_H-M   'P 1'
#
loop_
_entity.id
_entity.type
_entity.pdbx_description
1 polymer ?
#
loop_
_entity_poly.entity_id
_entity_poly.type
_entity_poly.pdbx_seq_one_letter_code
_entity_poly.pdbx_strand_id
1 'polypeptide(L)' 'MACISTDGTLTESGLKMFRAMVSGPVSPEEVAQSTGLPMYRVRGGLRDLVPAGFVAQKGEKYQLTEKGAAMLKK' A
#
# COMPACT_ATOMS: atom_id res chain seq x y z
N MET A 1 7.03 10.36 -3.82
CA MET A 1 6.31 9.41 -2.96
C MET A 1 7.16 8.21 -2.66
N ALA A 2 7.14 7.72 -1.42
CA ALA A 2 8.00 6.62 -1.02
C ALA A 2 7.64 5.28 -1.67
N CYS A 3 6.37 5.09 -2.04
CA CYS A 3 5.90 3.83 -2.61
C CYS A 3 5.82 3.82 -4.13
N ILE A 4 5.89 4.99 -4.74
CA ILE A 4 5.85 5.14 -6.20
C ILE A 4 7.13 5.83 -6.63
N SER A 5 7.81 5.22 -7.59
CA SER A 5 9.04 5.83 -8.11
C SER A 5 8.71 6.98 -9.06
N THR A 6 9.74 7.74 -9.45
CA THR A 6 9.55 8.91 -10.31
C THR A 6 9.05 8.56 -11.71
N ASP A 7 9.22 7.32 -12.15
CA ASP A 7 8.75 6.87 -13.46
C ASP A 7 7.34 6.30 -13.41
N GLY A 8 6.66 6.38 -12.27
CA GLY A 8 5.29 5.90 -12.12
C GLY A 8 5.14 4.44 -11.75
N THR A 9 6.24 3.70 -11.58
CA THR A 9 6.18 2.31 -11.16
C THR A 9 6.28 2.21 -9.63
N LEU A 10 5.88 1.05 -9.10
CA LEU A 10 6.00 0.82 -7.66
C LEU A 10 7.46 0.64 -7.24
N THR A 11 7.82 1.22 -6.12
CA THR A 11 9.07 0.89 -5.48
C THR A 11 8.95 -0.50 -4.85
N GLU A 12 10.08 -1.08 -4.43
CA GLU A 12 10.06 -2.39 -3.77
C GLU A 12 9.19 -2.36 -2.52
N SER A 13 9.27 -1.29 -1.71
CA SER A 13 8.42 -1.15 -0.53
C SER A 13 6.96 -1.06 -0.90
N GLY A 14 6.62 -0.28 -1.92
CA GLY A 14 5.25 -0.15 -2.39
C GLY A 14 4.70 -1.48 -2.88
N LEU A 15 5.50 -2.24 -3.62
CA LEU A 15 5.09 -3.53 -4.12
C LEU A 15 4.78 -4.49 -2.97
N LYS A 16 5.62 -4.52 -1.94
CA LYS A 16 5.38 -5.36 -0.77
C LYS A 16 4.09 -4.99 -0.07
N MET A 17 3.83 -3.69 0.10
CA MET A 17 2.62 -3.21 0.75
C MET A 17 1.37 -3.58 -0.07
N PHE A 18 1.42 -3.41 -1.38
CA PHE A 18 0.30 -3.74 -2.24
C PHE A 18 -0.02 -5.24 -2.18
N ARG A 19 1.00 -6.08 -2.21
CA ARG A 19 0.80 -7.54 -2.09
C ARG A 19 0.19 -7.92 -0.75
N ALA A 20 0.54 -7.23 0.30
CA ALA A 20 -0.02 -7.50 1.62
C ALA A 20 -1.51 -7.14 1.69
N MET A 21 -1.98 -6.24 0.84
CA MET A 21 -3.36 -5.76 0.84
C MET A 21 -4.24 -6.39 -0.23
N VAL A 22 -3.67 -7.17 -1.13
CA VAL A 22 -4.42 -7.66 -2.30
C VAL A 22 -5.54 -8.62 -1.93
N SER A 23 -5.42 -9.32 -0.80
CA SER A 23 -6.41 -10.30 -0.39
C SER A 23 -7.59 -9.70 0.38
N GLY A 24 -7.58 -8.42 0.66
CA GLY A 24 -8.68 -7.75 1.34
C GLY A 24 -8.22 -6.67 2.30
N PRO A 25 -9.15 -6.08 3.05
CA PRO A 25 -8.80 -5.02 4.00
C PRO A 25 -7.87 -5.54 5.09
N VAL A 26 -6.85 -4.76 5.40
CA VAL A 26 -5.86 -5.09 6.43
C VAL A 26 -5.55 -3.85 7.27
N SER A 27 -5.16 -4.07 8.51
CA SER A 27 -4.71 -2.99 9.37
C SER A 27 -3.25 -2.64 9.05
N PRO A 28 -2.78 -1.44 9.44
CA PRO A 28 -1.35 -1.12 9.27
C PRO A 28 -0.43 -2.10 9.97
N GLU A 29 -0.84 -2.62 11.12
CA GLU A 29 -0.07 -3.62 11.84
C GLU A 29 0.10 -4.92 11.05
N GLU A 30 -0.98 -5.35 10.39
CA GLU A 30 -0.93 -6.54 9.54
C GLU A 30 0.00 -6.33 8.35
N VAL A 31 -0.04 -5.14 7.75
CA VAL A 31 0.85 -4.79 6.65
C VAL A 31 2.30 -4.82 7.12
N ALA A 32 2.57 -4.23 8.29
CA ALA A 32 3.93 -4.21 8.82
C ALA A 32 4.45 -5.63 9.07
N GLN A 33 3.61 -6.51 9.63
CA GLN A 33 4.00 -7.89 9.88
C GLN A 33 4.27 -8.66 8.59
N SER A 34 3.40 -8.48 7.60
CA SER A 34 3.53 -9.21 6.33
C SER A 34 4.72 -8.76 5.51
N THR A 35 5.06 -7.47 5.58
CA THR A 35 6.11 -6.90 4.74
C THR A 35 7.46 -6.83 5.44
N GLY A 36 7.47 -6.87 6.76
CA GLY A 36 8.69 -6.64 7.54
C GLY A 36 9.10 -5.19 7.60
N LEU A 37 8.27 -4.27 7.11
CA LEU A 37 8.59 -2.84 7.13
C LEU A 37 8.28 -2.24 8.50
N PRO A 38 9.03 -1.19 8.90
CA PRO A 38 8.73 -0.49 10.14
C PRO A 38 7.35 0.18 10.07
N MET A 39 6.70 0.30 11.20
CA MET A 39 5.35 0.83 11.29
C MET A 39 5.25 2.27 10.76
N TYR A 40 6.25 3.12 11.03
CA TYR A 40 6.22 4.48 10.54
C TYR A 40 6.25 4.54 9.01
N ARG A 41 6.94 3.59 8.39
CA ARG A 41 7.03 3.54 6.93
C ARG A 41 5.70 3.06 6.34
N VAL A 42 5.07 2.08 6.96
CA VAL A 42 3.75 1.60 6.54
C VAL A 42 2.72 2.72 6.63
N ARG A 43 2.67 3.42 7.75
CA ARG A 43 1.71 4.51 7.93
C ARG A 43 1.95 5.65 6.94
N GLY A 44 3.21 6.02 6.73
CA GLY A 44 3.55 7.05 5.77
C GLY A 44 3.15 6.67 4.35
N GLY A 45 3.42 5.42 3.96
CA GLY A 45 3.03 4.93 2.65
C GLY A 45 1.53 4.93 2.45
N LEU A 46 0.77 4.43 3.44
CA LEU A 46 -0.69 4.42 3.36
C LEU A 46 -1.25 5.84 3.28
N ARG A 47 -0.69 6.77 4.04
CA ARG A 47 -1.11 8.16 3.99
C ARG A 47 -0.94 8.75 2.60
N ASP A 48 0.13 8.39 1.91
CA ASP A 48 0.40 8.87 0.56
C ASP A 48 -0.46 8.17 -0.49
N LEU A 49 -0.75 6.90 -0.29
CA LEU A 49 -1.47 6.10 -1.28
C LEU A 49 -2.98 6.36 -1.31
N VAL A 50 -3.56 6.75 -0.17
CA VAL A 50 -5.01 7.02 -0.12
C VAL A 50 -5.39 8.18 -1.03
N PRO A 51 -4.77 9.38 -0.90
CA PRO A 51 -5.15 10.48 -1.80
C PRO A 51 -4.74 10.25 -3.25
N ALA A 52 -3.77 9.38 -3.49
CA ALA A 52 -3.38 9.04 -4.86
C ALA A 52 -4.38 8.09 -5.53
N GLY A 53 -5.31 7.51 -4.77
CA GLY A 53 -6.35 6.67 -5.31
C GLY A 53 -6.00 5.19 -5.39
N PHE A 54 -4.84 4.79 -4.88
CA PHE A 54 -4.42 3.38 -4.93
C PHE A 54 -4.95 2.56 -3.76
N VAL A 55 -5.29 3.21 -2.66
CA VAL A 55 -5.73 2.56 -1.42
C VAL A 55 -6.95 3.30 -0.90
N ALA A 56 -7.92 2.55 -0.39
CA ALA A 56 -9.09 3.11 0.28
C ALA A 56 -9.03 2.78 1.77
N GLN A 57 -9.30 3.75 2.61
CA GLN A 57 -9.37 3.54 4.04
C GLN A 57 -10.80 3.22 4.46
N LYS A 58 -10.95 2.16 5.24
CA LYS A 58 -12.24 1.76 5.79
C LYS A 58 -12.09 1.57 7.29
N GLY A 59 -12.41 2.61 8.07
CA GLY A 59 -12.19 2.57 9.51
C GLY A 59 -10.71 2.48 9.82
N GLU A 60 -10.31 1.44 10.51
CA GLU A 60 -8.91 1.20 10.86
C GLU A 60 -8.18 0.35 9.84
N LYS A 61 -8.88 -0.08 8.78
CA LYS A 61 -8.29 -0.96 7.78
C LYS A 61 -8.13 -0.26 6.44
N TYR A 62 -7.25 -0.79 5.63
CA TYR A 62 -6.95 -0.26 4.31
C TYR A 62 -7.06 -1.37 3.28
N GLN A 63 -7.54 -1.02 2.10
CA GLN A 63 -7.79 -1.98 1.04
C GLN A 63 -7.30 -1.39 -0.29
N LEU A 64 -6.74 -2.24 -1.17
CA LEU A 64 -6.40 -1.80 -2.51
C LEU A 64 -7.65 -1.47 -3.30
N THR A 65 -7.58 -0.37 -4.06
CA THR A 65 -8.61 -0.04 -5.05
C THR A 65 -8.28 -0.77 -6.35
N GLU A 66 -9.19 -0.70 -7.33
CA GLU A 66 -8.92 -1.24 -8.65
C GLU A 66 -7.65 -0.63 -9.26
N LYS A 67 -7.47 0.66 -9.05
CA LYS A 67 -6.28 1.35 -9.54
C LYS A 67 -5.01 0.80 -8.90
N GLY A 68 -5.05 0.55 -7.59
CA GLY A 68 -3.93 -0.05 -6.88
C GLY A 68 -3.65 -1.48 -7.34
N ALA A 69 -4.70 -2.28 -7.49
CA ALA A 69 -4.55 -3.65 -7.96
C ALA A 69 -3.99 -3.71 -9.38
N ALA A 70 -4.37 -2.76 -10.22
CA ALA A 70 -3.86 -2.69 -11.60
C ALA A 70 -2.34 -2.45 -11.63
N MET A 71 -1.80 -1.76 -10.64
CA MET A 71 -0.36 -1.54 -10.56
C MET A 71 0.42 -2.84 -10.38
N LEU A 72 -0.18 -3.84 -9.72
CA LEU A 72 0.46 -5.14 -9.52
C LEU A 72 0.51 -5.99 -10.78
N LYS A 73 -0.33 -5.70 -11.74
CA LYS A 73 -0.42 -6.49 -12.98
C LYS A 73 0.57 -6.06 -14.05
N LYS A 74 1.30 -5.01 -13.81
CA LYS A 74 2.28 -4.50 -14.77
C LYS A 74 3.62 -5.20 -14.68
#